data_e6400f4e7b8cbdf2a2c69dd45c29f03b
#
_entry.id   e6400f4e7b8cbdf2a2c69dd45c29f03b
#
_cell.length_a   1.000
_cell.length_b   1.000
_cell.length_c   1.000
_cell.angle_alpha   90.00
_cell.angle_beta   90.00
_cell.angle_gamma   90.00
#
_symmetry.space_group_name_H-M   'P 1'
#
loop_
_entity.id
_entity.type
_entity.pdbx_description
1 polymer ?
#
loop_
_entity_poly.entity_id
_entity_poly.type
_entity_poly.pdbx_seq_one_letter_code
_entity_poly.pdbx_strand_id
1 'polypeptide(L)'
;MSRGPRRALITGLTGQDGSFLAEMLLADGHDVVGLVRDPGGALGCAAPLRGRVDLVAGDLLAPGSLVAAVAEVTPDELYHLAAPTFVPASWEDPAQTMAAIAGATATLLEAVAAHSPATRLLVASSSEMFGDAPESPQREETACRPRTPYATAKLAAHQLVGLMREHSGLFACSAILYNHESERRPPGFVTRKISRGAAAIKLGLTDELILGDTSAIRDWSFAPDIMRGCRLMLAHDRAGDYILAGGVGRTVQEFLEAAFAHVGLDPARHVRTDPSLLRGPEQTPPVGDPGRARAELAWRPTLTFEQLVARMVDADLAELSGRPAAAPE
;
A
#
# COMPACT_ATOMS: atom_id res chain seq x y z
N MET A 1 10.92 23.78 5.24
CA MET A 1 9.82 24.66 5.71
C MET A 1 8.51 23.90 5.51
N SER A 2 7.71 23.69 6.53
CA SER A 2 6.39 23.08 6.37
C SER A 2 5.54 24.02 5.51
N ARG A 3 5.08 23.53 4.36
CA ARG A 3 4.06 24.24 3.59
C ARG A 3 2.78 24.20 4.43
N GLY A 4 2.03 25.31 4.51
CA GLY A 4 0.80 25.40 5.30
C GLY A 4 -0.28 24.37 4.93
N PRO A 5 -1.44 24.39 5.61
CA PRO A 5 -2.57 23.52 5.29
C PRO A 5 -2.91 23.53 3.80
N ARG A 6 -3.21 22.34 3.23
CA ARG A 6 -3.46 22.12 1.81
C ARG A 6 -4.69 21.26 1.63
N ARG A 7 -5.32 21.37 0.47
CA ARG A 7 -6.39 20.48 0.08
C ARG A 7 -5.84 19.22 -0.57
N ALA A 8 -6.10 18.05 0.03
CA ALA A 8 -5.60 16.77 -0.44
C ALA A 8 -6.74 15.87 -0.92
N LEU A 9 -6.65 15.36 -2.15
CA LEU A 9 -7.55 14.36 -2.69
C LEU A 9 -6.91 12.98 -2.57
N ILE A 10 -7.60 12.02 -1.94
CA ILE A 10 -7.12 10.66 -1.76
C ILE A 10 -8.06 9.69 -2.47
N THR A 11 -7.59 8.99 -3.50
CA THR A 11 -8.27 7.80 -3.99
C THR A 11 -7.84 6.59 -3.16
N GLY A 12 -8.76 5.68 -2.85
CA GLY A 12 -8.45 4.54 -1.97
C GLY A 12 -8.48 4.87 -0.47
N LEU A 13 -9.15 5.95 -0.08
CA LEU A 13 -9.34 6.36 1.30
C LEU A 13 -9.78 5.23 2.23
N THR A 14 -10.65 4.35 1.76
CA THR A 14 -11.28 3.28 2.56
C THR A 14 -10.35 2.10 2.87
N GLY A 15 -9.18 2.04 2.22
CA GLY A 15 -8.17 1.00 2.44
C GLY A 15 -7.23 1.31 3.60
N GLN A 16 -6.29 0.38 3.84
CA GLN A 16 -5.23 0.52 4.83
C GLN A 16 -4.48 1.84 4.64
N ASP A 17 -3.87 2.03 3.50
CA ASP A 17 -2.95 3.14 3.22
C ASP A 17 -3.66 4.49 3.22
N GLY A 18 -4.79 4.57 2.51
CA GLY A 18 -5.58 5.80 2.42
C GLY A 18 -6.08 6.28 3.78
N SER A 19 -6.47 5.35 4.66
CA SER A 19 -6.94 5.69 6.01
C SER A 19 -5.82 6.24 6.91
N PHE A 20 -4.62 5.64 6.89
CA PHE A 20 -3.46 6.17 7.62
C PHE A 20 -2.99 7.50 7.06
N LEU A 21 -2.95 7.63 5.73
CA LEU A 21 -2.58 8.89 5.09
C LEU A 21 -3.53 10.03 5.48
N ALA A 22 -4.84 9.76 5.45
CA ALA A 22 -5.85 10.74 5.84
C ALA A 22 -5.71 11.19 7.30
N GLU A 23 -5.45 10.27 8.23
CA GLU A 23 -5.16 10.58 9.63
C GLU A 23 -3.94 11.51 9.77
N MET A 24 -2.86 11.21 9.06
CA MET A 24 -1.64 12.03 9.08
C MET A 24 -1.88 13.44 8.51
N LEU A 25 -2.59 13.53 7.39
CA LEU A 25 -2.88 14.81 6.74
C LEU A 25 -3.80 15.68 7.59
N LEU A 26 -4.83 15.08 8.21
CA LEU A 26 -5.71 15.77 9.16
C LEU A 26 -4.95 16.28 10.40
N ALA A 27 -4.02 15.48 10.92
CA ALA A 27 -3.18 15.87 12.05
C ALA A 27 -2.27 17.07 11.72
N ASP A 28 -1.86 17.21 10.46
CA ASP A 28 -1.10 18.36 9.96
C ASP A 28 -2.01 19.55 9.55
N GLY A 29 -3.31 19.44 9.74
CA GLY A 29 -4.28 20.50 9.44
C GLY A 29 -4.68 20.62 7.97
N HIS A 30 -4.47 19.57 7.16
CA HIS A 30 -4.92 19.55 5.77
C HIS A 30 -6.45 19.40 5.68
N ASP A 31 -7.01 19.95 4.61
CA ASP A 31 -8.38 19.68 4.17
C ASP A 31 -8.37 18.39 3.32
N VAL A 32 -8.96 17.32 3.83
CA VAL A 32 -8.88 15.98 3.22
C VAL A 32 -10.17 15.61 2.54
N VAL A 33 -10.09 15.31 1.25
CA VAL A 33 -11.21 14.82 0.42
C VAL A 33 -10.92 13.38 0.00
N GLY A 34 -11.83 12.47 0.29
CA GLY A 34 -11.76 11.07 -0.14
C GLY A 34 -12.58 10.80 -1.39
N LEU A 35 -11.96 10.27 -2.45
CA LEU A 35 -12.70 9.75 -3.59
C LEU A 35 -13.16 8.33 -3.28
N VAL A 36 -14.47 8.11 -3.26
CA VAL A 36 -15.12 6.84 -2.92
C VAL A 36 -16.24 6.54 -3.92
N ARG A 37 -16.58 5.26 -4.13
CA ARG A 37 -17.65 4.86 -5.05
C ARG A 37 -19.02 5.31 -4.56
N ASP A 38 -19.25 5.23 -3.27
CA ASP A 38 -20.50 5.65 -2.61
C ASP A 38 -20.18 6.46 -1.35
N PRO A 39 -20.36 7.80 -1.39
CA PRO A 39 -20.15 8.66 -0.22
C PRO A 39 -21.06 8.34 0.98
N GLY A 40 -22.23 7.74 0.74
CA GLY A 40 -23.16 7.28 1.79
C GLY A 40 -22.80 5.91 2.38
N GLY A 41 -21.96 5.14 1.68
CA GLY A 41 -21.61 3.77 2.01
C GLY A 41 -20.61 3.61 3.16
N ALA A 42 -20.16 2.37 3.37
CA ALA A 42 -19.16 2.05 4.37
C ALA A 42 -17.76 2.57 3.98
N LEU A 43 -17.05 3.14 4.93
CA LEU A 43 -15.70 3.70 4.73
C LEU A 43 -14.56 2.73 5.10
N GLY A 44 -14.84 1.45 5.37
CA GLY A 44 -13.80 0.46 5.67
C GLY A 44 -12.87 0.92 6.78
N CYS A 45 -11.56 0.92 6.52
CA CYS A 45 -10.54 1.36 7.49
C CYS A 45 -10.66 2.84 7.86
N ALA A 46 -11.29 3.67 7.01
CA ALA A 46 -11.50 5.09 7.27
C ALA A 46 -12.82 5.39 8.02
N ALA A 47 -13.54 4.37 8.51
CA ALA A 47 -14.80 4.58 9.25
C ALA A 47 -14.68 5.59 10.42
N PRO A 48 -13.58 5.63 11.20
CA PRO A 48 -13.38 6.62 12.27
C PRO A 48 -13.22 8.07 11.77
N LEU A 49 -12.99 8.26 10.47
CA LEU A 49 -12.80 9.57 9.85
C LEU A 49 -14.09 10.17 9.28
N ARG A 50 -15.22 9.47 9.37
CA ARG A 50 -16.52 9.98 8.92
C ARG A 50 -16.87 11.30 9.62
N GLY A 51 -17.18 12.32 8.82
CA GLY A 51 -17.43 13.69 9.31
C GLY A 51 -16.17 14.51 9.61
N ARG A 52 -14.99 13.93 9.43
CA ARG A 52 -13.69 14.62 9.52
C ARG A 52 -13.03 14.81 8.16
N VAL A 53 -13.48 14.07 7.14
CA VAL A 53 -13.06 14.17 5.74
C VAL A 53 -14.29 14.45 4.88
N ASP A 54 -14.11 15.21 3.82
CA ASP A 54 -15.11 15.35 2.77
C ASP A 54 -15.06 14.14 1.84
N LEU A 55 -16.18 13.83 1.18
CA LEU A 55 -16.26 12.69 0.28
C LEU A 55 -16.79 13.13 -1.08
N VAL A 56 -16.14 12.70 -2.14
CA VAL A 56 -16.57 12.86 -3.53
C VAL A 56 -16.75 11.52 -4.20
N ALA A 57 -17.81 11.40 -5.02
CA ALA A 57 -18.08 10.17 -5.75
C ALA A 57 -17.11 9.98 -6.92
N GLY A 58 -16.61 8.74 -7.10
CA GLY A 58 -15.78 8.38 -8.24
C GLY A 58 -15.45 6.90 -8.28
N ASP A 59 -15.30 6.38 -9.50
CA ASP A 59 -14.95 4.99 -9.76
C ASP A 59 -13.78 4.92 -10.77
N LEU A 60 -12.80 4.05 -10.50
CA LEU A 60 -11.64 3.85 -11.38
C LEU A 60 -12.03 3.36 -12.78
N LEU A 61 -13.18 2.70 -12.90
CA LEU A 61 -13.75 2.20 -14.16
C LEU A 61 -14.70 3.20 -14.85
N ALA A 62 -14.91 4.37 -14.26
CA ALA A 62 -15.73 5.45 -14.81
C ALA A 62 -14.90 6.72 -14.99
N PRO A 63 -14.09 6.85 -16.08
CA PRO A 63 -13.14 7.96 -16.29
C PRO A 63 -13.74 9.34 -16.06
N GLY A 64 -14.97 9.57 -16.55
CA GLY A 64 -15.67 10.85 -16.37
C GLY A 64 -15.87 11.24 -14.91
N SER A 65 -16.03 10.27 -13.98
CA SER A 65 -16.16 10.54 -12.56
C SER A 65 -14.84 11.00 -11.94
N LEU A 66 -13.71 10.47 -12.42
CA LEU A 66 -12.37 10.88 -11.96
C LEU A 66 -12.05 12.31 -12.42
N VAL A 67 -12.38 12.63 -13.68
CA VAL A 67 -12.22 13.99 -14.23
C VAL A 67 -13.06 14.98 -13.43
N ALA A 68 -14.35 14.66 -13.20
CA ALA A 68 -15.27 15.51 -12.44
C ALA A 68 -14.74 15.76 -11.01
N ALA A 69 -14.25 14.71 -10.33
CA ALA A 69 -13.71 14.84 -8.98
C ALA A 69 -12.48 15.75 -8.93
N VAL A 70 -11.54 15.64 -9.88
CA VAL A 70 -10.36 16.52 -9.94
C VAL A 70 -10.76 17.95 -10.22
N ALA A 71 -11.70 18.18 -11.16
CA ALA A 71 -12.19 19.51 -11.52
C ALA A 71 -12.97 20.19 -10.37
N GLU A 72 -13.75 19.42 -9.60
CA GLU A 72 -14.50 19.91 -8.46
C GLU A 72 -13.59 20.25 -7.26
N VAL A 73 -12.70 19.32 -6.92
CA VAL A 73 -11.83 19.44 -5.75
C VAL A 73 -10.68 20.42 -5.99
N THR A 74 -10.13 20.47 -7.20
CA THR A 74 -8.91 21.25 -7.54
C THR A 74 -7.84 21.14 -6.44
N PRO A 75 -7.34 19.92 -6.15
CA PRO A 75 -6.52 19.67 -4.98
C PRO A 75 -5.09 20.25 -5.13
N ASP A 76 -4.48 20.66 -4.02
CA ASP A 76 -3.03 20.96 -3.99
C ASP A 76 -2.19 19.69 -4.08
N GLU A 77 -2.72 18.58 -3.49
CA GLU A 77 -2.07 17.28 -3.46
C GLU A 77 -3.08 16.19 -3.83
N LEU A 78 -2.69 15.28 -4.74
CA LEU A 78 -3.48 14.12 -5.11
C LEU A 78 -2.68 12.85 -4.82
N TYR A 79 -3.24 11.97 -3.99
CA TYR A 79 -2.66 10.67 -3.68
C TYR A 79 -3.51 9.57 -4.32
N HIS A 80 -2.99 8.99 -5.40
CA HIS A 80 -3.67 7.90 -6.11
C HIS A 80 -3.23 6.55 -5.53
N LEU A 81 -3.95 6.06 -4.51
CA LEU A 81 -3.69 4.79 -3.82
C LEU A 81 -4.69 3.69 -4.20
N ALA A 82 -5.81 4.06 -4.83
CA ALA A 82 -6.84 3.10 -5.22
C ALA A 82 -6.36 2.17 -6.33
N ALA A 83 -6.48 0.87 -6.10
CA ALA A 83 -6.27 -0.18 -7.11
C ALA A 83 -6.90 -1.50 -6.63
N PRO A 84 -7.24 -2.44 -7.52
CA PRO A 84 -7.40 -3.84 -7.14
C PRO A 84 -6.02 -4.38 -6.73
N THR A 85 -5.84 -4.79 -5.46
CA THR A 85 -4.51 -5.14 -4.91
C THR A 85 -4.28 -6.65 -4.74
N PHE A 86 -5.32 -7.48 -4.94
CA PHE A 86 -5.18 -8.92 -4.85
C PHE A 86 -4.68 -9.48 -6.18
N VAL A 87 -3.35 -9.65 -6.27
CA VAL A 87 -2.65 -10.03 -7.50
C VAL A 87 -3.25 -11.26 -8.21
N PRO A 88 -3.64 -12.36 -7.52
CA PRO A 88 -4.23 -13.51 -8.20
C PRO A 88 -5.49 -13.19 -8.99
N ALA A 89 -6.36 -12.31 -8.51
CA ALA A 89 -7.60 -11.95 -9.21
C ALA A 89 -7.34 -11.21 -10.55
N SER A 90 -6.14 -10.68 -10.77
CA SER A 90 -5.80 -10.02 -12.03
C SER A 90 -5.80 -10.98 -13.24
N TRP A 91 -5.71 -12.29 -13.01
CA TRP A 91 -5.80 -13.31 -14.05
C TRP A 91 -7.24 -13.62 -14.45
N GLU A 92 -8.22 -13.34 -13.59
CA GLU A 92 -9.64 -13.55 -13.85
C GLU A 92 -10.18 -12.51 -14.84
N ASP A 93 -9.74 -11.24 -14.70
CA ASP A 93 -10.09 -10.14 -15.63
C ASP A 93 -8.88 -9.20 -15.86
N PRO A 94 -7.99 -9.56 -16.78
CA PRO A 94 -6.84 -8.73 -17.13
C PRO A 94 -7.23 -7.37 -17.71
N ALA A 95 -8.31 -7.31 -18.50
CA ALA A 95 -8.76 -6.08 -19.14
C ALA A 95 -9.27 -5.07 -18.10
N GLN A 96 -10.10 -5.51 -17.15
CA GLN A 96 -10.57 -4.66 -16.06
C GLN A 96 -9.40 -4.22 -15.17
N THR A 97 -8.44 -5.12 -14.91
CA THR A 97 -7.23 -4.78 -14.15
C THR A 97 -6.44 -3.66 -14.83
N MET A 98 -6.20 -3.75 -16.14
CA MET A 98 -5.54 -2.68 -16.91
C MET A 98 -6.33 -1.37 -16.87
N ALA A 99 -7.63 -1.42 -17.05
CA ALA A 99 -8.49 -0.24 -17.00
C ALA A 99 -8.48 0.43 -15.61
N ALA A 100 -8.60 -0.35 -14.54
CA ALA A 100 -8.65 0.16 -13.18
C ALA A 100 -7.30 0.70 -12.68
N ILE A 101 -6.16 0.25 -13.20
CA ILE A 101 -4.83 0.67 -12.77
C ILE A 101 -4.23 1.67 -13.76
N ALA A 102 -3.87 1.22 -14.97
CA ALA A 102 -3.22 2.07 -15.95
C ALA A 102 -4.18 3.10 -16.54
N GLY A 103 -5.41 2.70 -16.88
CA GLY A 103 -6.44 3.58 -17.42
C GLY A 103 -6.84 4.69 -16.44
N ALA A 104 -7.12 4.34 -15.19
CA ALA A 104 -7.44 5.32 -14.15
C ALA A 104 -6.28 6.29 -13.89
N THR A 105 -5.02 5.77 -13.85
CA THR A 105 -3.83 6.63 -13.71
C THR A 105 -3.72 7.62 -14.87
N ALA A 106 -3.88 7.16 -16.13
CA ALA A 106 -3.87 8.04 -17.31
C ALA A 106 -4.92 9.14 -17.19
N THR A 107 -6.16 8.76 -16.86
CA THR A 107 -7.27 9.70 -16.67
C THR A 107 -6.98 10.76 -15.60
N LEU A 108 -6.41 10.36 -14.45
CA LEU A 108 -6.06 11.31 -13.38
C LEU A 108 -4.93 12.25 -13.79
N LEU A 109 -3.91 11.75 -14.50
CA LEU A 109 -2.82 12.58 -15.03
C LEU A 109 -3.35 13.63 -16.03
N GLU A 110 -4.22 13.23 -16.95
CA GLU A 110 -4.88 14.12 -17.91
C GLU A 110 -5.79 15.14 -17.20
N ALA A 111 -6.59 14.69 -16.23
CA ALA A 111 -7.48 15.56 -15.46
C ALA A 111 -6.69 16.61 -14.67
N VAL A 112 -5.58 16.23 -14.03
CA VAL A 112 -4.69 17.15 -13.33
C VAL A 112 -4.09 18.17 -14.32
N ALA A 113 -3.58 17.71 -15.46
CA ALA A 113 -3.02 18.60 -16.47
C ALA A 113 -4.05 19.63 -16.98
N ALA A 114 -5.31 19.21 -17.15
CA ALA A 114 -6.37 20.07 -17.70
C ALA A 114 -7.00 21.01 -16.69
N HIS A 115 -7.22 20.56 -15.44
CA HIS A 115 -8.06 21.28 -14.48
C HIS A 115 -7.30 21.81 -13.25
N SER A 116 -6.15 21.22 -12.92
CA SER A 116 -5.38 21.61 -11.73
C SER A 116 -3.87 21.38 -11.92
N PRO A 117 -3.22 22.02 -12.90
CA PRO A 117 -1.83 21.73 -13.28
C PRO A 117 -0.80 22.02 -12.20
N ALA A 118 -1.17 22.75 -11.15
CA ALA A 118 -0.33 22.99 -9.98
C ALA A 118 -0.39 21.88 -8.94
N THR A 119 -1.30 20.91 -9.08
CA THR A 119 -1.45 19.76 -8.18
C THR A 119 -0.17 18.93 -8.17
N ARG A 120 0.27 18.57 -6.97
CA ARG A 120 1.31 17.56 -6.77
C ARG A 120 0.67 16.19 -6.71
N LEU A 121 0.95 15.37 -7.72
CA LEU A 121 0.36 14.03 -7.85
C LEU A 121 1.33 12.95 -7.41
N LEU A 122 0.87 12.02 -6.59
CA LEU A 122 1.56 10.78 -6.26
C LEU A 122 0.72 9.58 -6.72
N VAL A 123 1.35 8.66 -7.41
CA VAL A 123 0.76 7.38 -7.83
C VAL A 123 1.46 6.24 -7.09
N ALA A 124 0.68 5.40 -6.43
CA ALA A 124 1.18 4.17 -5.85
C ALA A 124 1.52 3.16 -6.95
N SER A 125 2.80 3.00 -7.22
CA SER A 125 3.35 1.92 -8.03
C SER A 125 3.54 0.66 -7.17
N SER A 126 4.28 -0.34 -7.65
CA SER A 126 4.42 -1.61 -6.95
C SER A 126 5.74 -2.29 -7.30
N SER A 127 6.37 -2.94 -6.32
CA SER A 127 7.51 -3.82 -6.54
C SER A 127 7.20 -5.00 -7.48
N GLU A 128 5.93 -5.38 -7.60
CA GLU A 128 5.50 -6.44 -8.55
C GLU A 128 5.89 -6.14 -10.01
N MET A 129 6.07 -4.86 -10.39
CA MET A 129 6.49 -4.49 -11.74
C MET A 129 7.90 -5.00 -12.08
N PHE A 130 8.77 -5.19 -11.08
CA PHE A 130 10.09 -5.75 -11.30
C PHE A 130 10.04 -7.21 -11.71
N GLY A 131 9.10 -8.00 -11.17
CA GLY A 131 8.90 -9.41 -11.51
C GLY A 131 10.19 -10.23 -11.41
N ASP A 132 10.60 -10.86 -12.50
CA ASP A 132 11.89 -11.58 -12.58
C ASP A 132 13.05 -10.59 -12.84
N ALA A 133 13.26 -9.70 -11.89
CA ALA A 133 14.32 -8.70 -11.97
C ALA A 133 15.71 -9.35 -12.10
N PRO A 134 16.66 -8.69 -12.78
CA PRO A 134 18.03 -9.24 -12.94
C PRO A 134 18.85 -9.15 -11.66
N GLU A 135 18.38 -8.43 -10.66
CA GLU A 135 19.11 -8.15 -9.41
C GLU A 135 18.19 -8.03 -8.20
N SER A 136 18.74 -8.23 -7.01
CA SER A 136 18.14 -7.95 -5.71
C SER A 136 19.27 -7.52 -4.75
N PRO A 137 19.10 -6.42 -3.97
CA PRO A 137 17.91 -5.53 -3.91
C PRO A 137 17.68 -4.77 -5.22
N GLN A 138 16.37 -4.52 -5.54
CA GLN A 138 15.98 -3.70 -6.70
C GLN A 138 16.16 -2.21 -6.38
N ARG A 139 16.53 -1.44 -7.40
CA ARG A 139 16.63 0.02 -7.39
C ARG A 139 15.62 0.64 -8.35
N GLU A 140 15.49 1.94 -8.32
CA GLU A 140 14.55 2.67 -9.20
C GLU A 140 14.85 2.42 -10.69
N GLU A 141 16.11 2.19 -11.05
CA GLU A 141 16.60 1.93 -12.42
C GLU A 141 16.61 0.45 -12.79
N THR A 142 16.29 -0.47 -11.86
CA THR A 142 16.28 -1.90 -12.14
C THR A 142 15.26 -2.23 -13.23
N ALA A 143 15.70 -3.04 -14.21
CA ALA A 143 14.86 -3.42 -15.34
C ALA A 143 13.61 -4.21 -14.89
N CYS A 144 12.44 -3.72 -15.28
CA CYS A 144 11.17 -4.35 -14.97
C CYS A 144 10.87 -5.54 -15.90
N ARG A 145 10.41 -6.66 -15.31
CA ARG A 145 10.00 -7.90 -16.01
C ARG A 145 8.73 -8.46 -15.39
N PRO A 146 7.58 -7.76 -15.56
CA PRO A 146 6.33 -8.13 -14.90
C PRO A 146 5.87 -9.53 -15.29
N ARG A 147 5.27 -10.28 -14.35
CA ARG A 147 4.81 -11.66 -14.53
C ARG A 147 3.32 -11.83 -14.40
N THR A 148 2.58 -10.78 -14.10
CA THR A 148 1.12 -10.83 -13.91
C THR A 148 0.44 -9.66 -14.61
N PRO A 149 -0.86 -9.75 -14.93
CA PRO A 149 -1.60 -8.62 -15.46
C PRO A 149 -1.57 -7.41 -14.53
N TYR A 150 -1.64 -7.62 -13.21
CA TYR A 150 -1.47 -6.58 -12.20
C TYR A 150 -0.12 -5.87 -12.31
N ALA A 151 0.97 -6.64 -12.36
CA ALA A 151 2.32 -6.10 -12.46
C ALA A 151 2.51 -5.30 -13.77
N THR A 152 1.97 -5.81 -14.88
CA THR A 152 1.98 -5.12 -16.18
C THR A 152 1.20 -3.81 -16.12
N ALA A 153 0.03 -3.79 -15.49
CA ALA A 153 -0.76 -2.58 -15.33
C ALA A 153 -0.05 -1.54 -14.44
N LYS A 154 0.61 -1.99 -13.35
CA LYS A 154 1.41 -1.11 -12.48
C LYS A 154 2.63 -0.54 -13.20
N LEU A 155 3.31 -1.33 -14.04
CA LEU A 155 4.42 -0.84 -14.86
C LEU A 155 3.94 0.21 -15.87
N ALA A 156 2.83 -0.04 -16.56
CA ALA A 156 2.26 0.93 -17.49
C ALA A 156 1.90 2.25 -16.78
N ALA A 157 1.26 2.18 -15.62
CA ALA A 157 0.95 3.36 -14.80
C ALA A 157 2.23 4.11 -14.38
N HIS A 158 3.24 3.39 -13.90
CA HIS A 158 4.53 3.95 -13.50
C HIS A 158 5.21 4.70 -14.66
N GLN A 159 5.26 4.10 -15.84
CA GLN A 159 5.86 4.72 -17.04
C GLN A 159 5.08 5.96 -17.48
N LEU A 160 3.75 5.93 -17.43
CA LEU A 160 2.93 7.10 -17.74
C LEU A 160 3.22 8.28 -16.81
N VAL A 161 3.41 8.04 -15.51
CA VAL A 161 3.80 9.10 -14.56
C VAL A 161 5.10 9.76 -14.98
N GLY A 162 6.13 8.98 -15.33
CA GLY A 162 7.42 9.49 -15.81
C GLY A 162 7.28 10.32 -17.08
N LEU A 163 6.57 9.79 -18.08
CA LEU A 163 6.34 10.46 -19.36
C LEU A 163 5.58 11.78 -19.20
N MET A 164 4.54 11.82 -18.37
CA MET A 164 3.75 13.03 -18.14
C MET A 164 4.54 14.07 -17.34
N ARG A 165 5.40 13.66 -16.44
CA ARG A 165 6.34 14.55 -15.74
C ARG A 165 7.30 15.22 -16.73
N GLU A 166 7.86 14.45 -17.66
CA GLU A 166 8.81 14.95 -18.67
C GLU A 166 8.14 15.80 -19.74
N HIS A 167 7.01 15.33 -20.30
CA HIS A 167 6.33 15.97 -21.42
C HIS A 167 5.53 17.20 -21.01
N SER A 168 4.79 17.11 -19.90
CA SER A 168 3.83 18.14 -19.48
C SER A 168 4.30 18.99 -18.30
N GLY A 169 5.47 18.70 -17.74
CA GLY A 169 6.00 19.42 -16.59
C GLY A 169 5.20 19.23 -15.31
N LEU A 170 4.33 18.21 -15.22
CA LEU A 170 3.54 17.92 -14.04
C LEU A 170 4.45 17.54 -12.85
N PHE A 171 4.12 18.03 -11.68
CA PHE A 171 4.72 17.48 -10.46
C PHE A 171 4.09 16.13 -10.16
N ALA A 172 4.57 15.07 -10.79
CA ALA A 172 4.05 13.71 -10.68
C ALA A 172 5.13 12.76 -10.16
N CYS A 173 4.85 12.08 -9.04
CA CYS A 173 5.72 11.13 -8.37
C CYS A 173 5.17 9.72 -8.49
N SER A 174 6.06 8.73 -8.60
CA SER A 174 5.70 7.32 -8.53
C SER A 174 6.34 6.68 -7.30
N ALA A 175 5.53 6.26 -6.32
CA ALA A 175 5.99 5.55 -5.15
C ALA A 175 6.04 4.06 -5.43
N ILE A 176 7.24 3.48 -5.51
CA ILE A 176 7.45 2.05 -5.75
C ILE A 176 7.35 1.35 -4.40
N LEU A 177 6.16 0.81 -4.12
CA LEU A 177 5.82 0.25 -2.82
C LEU A 177 6.16 -1.24 -2.76
N TYR A 178 6.92 -1.64 -1.74
CA TYR A 178 7.11 -3.03 -1.34
C TYR A 178 6.01 -3.45 -0.37
N ASN A 179 6.01 -4.70 0.07
CA ASN A 179 4.98 -5.17 0.98
C ASN A 179 4.97 -4.33 2.27
N HIS A 180 3.80 -3.85 2.67
CA HIS A 180 3.66 -3.03 3.86
C HIS A 180 2.39 -3.41 4.60
N GLU A 181 2.55 -3.58 5.89
CA GLU A 181 1.60 -4.26 6.74
C GLU A 181 1.19 -3.39 7.92
N SER A 182 0.04 -3.70 8.46
CA SER A 182 -0.47 -3.12 9.71
C SER A 182 -1.64 -3.93 10.26
N GLU A 183 -2.17 -3.50 11.37
CA GLU A 183 -3.44 -3.97 11.93
C GLU A 183 -4.65 -3.78 11.02
N ARG A 184 -4.52 -2.91 9.98
CA ARG A 184 -5.58 -2.66 8.97
C ARG A 184 -5.43 -3.50 7.70
N ARG A 185 -4.44 -4.41 7.67
CA ARG A 185 -4.26 -5.30 6.51
C ARG A 185 -5.47 -6.22 6.35
N PRO A 186 -6.04 -6.40 5.16
CA PRO A 186 -7.15 -7.32 4.96
C PRO A 186 -6.79 -8.78 5.31
N PRO A 187 -7.72 -9.59 5.89
CA PRO A 187 -7.43 -10.95 6.35
C PRO A 187 -6.99 -11.94 5.27
N GLY A 188 -7.24 -11.64 3.98
CA GLY A 188 -6.80 -12.49 2.86
C GLY A 188 -5.29 -12.47 2.59
N PHE A 189 -4.53 -11.56 3.21
CA PHE A 189 -3.08 -11.50 3.06
C PHE A 189 -2.36 -12.36 4.09
N VAL A 190 -1.26 -13.00 3.68
CA VAL A 190 -0.55 -14.01 4.48
C VAL A 190 -0.13 -13.49 5.85
N THR A 191 0.38 -12.29 5.93
CA THR A 191 0.81 -11.64 7.18
C THR A 191 -0.34 -11.50 8.18
N ARG A 192 -1.50 -10.98 7.73
CA ARG A 192 -2.69 -10.87 8.58
C ARG A 192 -3.29 -12.24 8.90
N LYS A 193 -3.23 -13.19 7.96
CA LYS A 193 -3.65 -14.58 8.22
C LYS A 193 -2.81 -15.19 9.33
N ILE A 194 -1.50 -14.94 9.36
CA ILE A 194 -0.59 -15.46 10.39
C ILE A 194 -0.84 -14.77 11.73
N SER A 195 -0.86 -13.42 11.79
CA SER A 195 -1.05 -12.70 13.05
C SER A 195 -2.39 -13.03 13.71
N ARG A 196 -3.47 -13.06 12.90
CA ARG A 196 -4.81 -13.43 13.37
C ARG A 196 -4.91 -14.90 13.76
N GLY A 197 -4.23 -15.80 13.04
CA GLY A 197 -4.14 -17.23 13.38
C GLY A 197 -3.43 -17.46 14.70
N ALA A 198 -2.27 -16.83 14.92
CA ALA A 198 -1.54 -16.91 16.18
C ALA A 198 -2.38 -16.39 17.36
N ALA A 199 -3.05 -15.25 17.19
CA ALA A 199 -3.95 -14.69 18.20
C ALA A 199 -5.15 -15.60 18.50
N ALA A 200 -5.80 -16.15 17.46
CA ALA A 200 -6.94 -17.05 17.62
C ALA A 200 -6.57 -18.35 18.34
N ILE A 201 -5.42 -18.94 18.00
CA ILE A 201 -4.90 -20.14 18.68
C ILE A 201 -4.57 -19.82 20.15
N LYS A 202 -3.93 -18.67 20.41
CA LYS A 202 -3.64 -18.23 21.78
C LYS A 202 -4.88 -18.09 22.65
N LEU A 203 -5.98 -17.65 22.06
CA LEU A 203 -7.27 -17.48 22.74
C LEU A 203 -8.11 -18.77 22.77
N GLY A 204 -7.63 -19.86 22.18
CA GLY A 204 -8.36 -21.15 22.12
C GLY A 204 -9.57 -21.11 21.18
N LEU A 205 -9.61 -20.20 20.22
CA LEU A 205 -10.69 -20.07 19.25
C LEU A 205 -10.52 -21.03 18.06
N THR A 206 -9.29 -21.49 17.82
CA THR A 206 -8.94 -22.52 16.83
C THR A 206 -7.68 -23.23 17.28
N ASP A 207 -7.43 -24.44 16.76
CA ASP A 207 -6.25 -25.24 17.10
C ASP A 207 -5.18 -25.25 15.99
N GLU A 208 -5.56 -24.85 14.79
CA GLU A 208 -4.67 -24.91 13.64
C GLU A 208 -4.72 -23.68 12.72
N LEU A 209 -3.60 -23.46 12.02
CA LEU A 209 -3.44 -22.49 10.94
C LEU A 209 -2.92 -23.19 9.68
N ILE A 210 -3.65 -23.06 8.56
CA ILE A 210 -3.26 -23.65 7.28
C ILE A 210 -2.59 -22.58 6.41
N LEU A 211 -1.36 -22.84 5.97
CA LEU A 211 -0.58 -21.95 5.10
C LEU A 211 -0.16 -22.67 3.81
N GLY A 212 0.26 -21.91 2.82
CA GLY A 212 0.95 -22.41 1.64
C GLY A 212 2.47 -22.43 1.83
N ASP A 213 3.20 -21.93 0.84
CA ASP A 213 4.66 -21.84 0.87
C ASP A 213 5.13 -20.79 1.90
N THR A 214 5.86 -21.25 2.92
CA THR A 214 6.46 -20.40 3.94
C THR A 214 7.89 -19.98 3.62
N SER A 215 8.49 -20.50 2.53
CA SER A 215 9.85 -20.14 2.09
C SER A 215 9.90 -18.85 1.26
N ALA A 216 8.76 -18.36 0.78
CA ALA A 216 8.67 -17.15 -0.01
C ALA A 216 9.24 -15.95 0.74
N ILE A 217 10.12 -15.18 0.06
CA ILE A 217 10.77 -14.01 0.64
C ILE A 217 9.97 -12.75 0.29
N ARG A 218 9.82 -11.84 1.26
CA ARG A 218 9.22 -10.52 1.07
C ARG A 218 10.00 -9.47 1.87
N ASP A 219 9.94 -8.24 1.40
CA ASP A 219 10.41 -7.08 2.12
C ASP A 219 9.19 -6.40 2.77
N TRP A 220 9.05 -6.54 4.08
CA TRP A 220 7.92 -5.99 4.82
C TRP A 220 8.28 -4.73 5.58
N SER A 221 7.41 -3.72 5.45
CA SER A 221 7.49 -2.45 6.15
C SER A 221 6.18 -2.15 6.88
N PHE A 222 6.20 -1.16 7.76
CA PHE A 222 5.00 -0.66 8.42
C PHE A 222 4.25 0.32 7.51
N ALA A 223 2.96 0.11 7.28
CA ALA A 223 2.16 0.90 6.34
C ALA A 223 2.15 2.41 6.64
N PRO A 224 2.05 2.87 7.89
CA PRO A 224 2.22 4.29 8.21
C PRO A 224 3.57 4.88 7.81
N ASP A 225 4.68 4.11 7.89
CA ASP A 225 5.98 4.59 7.41
C ASP A 225 5.99 4.81 5.91
N ILE A 226 5.36 3.92 5.16
CA ILE A 226 5.20 4.05 3.71
C ILE A 226 4.37 5.31 3.38
N MET A 227 3.26 5.55 4.07
CA MET A 227 2.44 6.76 3.87
C MET A 227 3.20 8.04 4.25
N ARG A 228 4.02 8.00 5.29
CA ARG A 228 4.93 9.11 5.62
C ARG A 228 5.94 9.35 4.48
N GLY A 229 6.47 8.30 3.86
CA GLY A 229 7.32 8.40 2.66
C GLY A 229 6.60 9.07 1.50
N CYS A 230 5.37 8.65 1.20
CA CYS A 230 4.53 9.27 0.17
C CYS A 230 4.33 10.77 0.40
N ARG A 231 4.11 11.19 1.63
CA ARG A 231 4.00 12.62 1.99
C ARG A 231 5.30 13.37 1.76
N LEU A 232 6.43 12.80 2.16
CA LEU A 232 7.75 13.39 1.95
C LEU A 232 8.05 13.58 0.46
N MET A 233 7.65 12.65 -0.41
CA MET A 233 7.78 12.78 -1.85
C MET A 233 7.02 14.00 -2.39
N LEU A 234 5.77 14.23 -1.95
CA LEU A 234 5.01 15.41 -2.37
C LEU A 234 5.46 16.70 -1.66
N ALA A 235 6.14 16.63 -0.54
CA ALA A 235 6.75 17.79 0.11
C ALA A 235 8.10 18.19 -0.50
N HIS A 236 8.77 17.28 -1.22
CA HIS A 236 10.07 17.51 -1.83
C HIS A 236 10.01 18.54 -2.96
N ASP A 237 11.11 19.21 -3.28
CA ASP A 237 11.14 20.27 -4.29
C ASP A 237 11.11 19.74 -5.73
N ARG A 238 11.49 18.49 -5.93
CA ARG A 238 11.51 17.81 -7.25
C ARG A 238 10.64 16.57 -7.21
N ALA A 239 9.85 16.40 -8.28
CA ALA A 239 9.13 15.15 -8.52
C ALA A 239 10.10 14.04 -8.92
N GLY A 240 9.81 12.81 -8.52
CA GLY A 240 10.65 11.65 -8.83
C GLY A 240 10.00 10.34 -8.43
N ASP A 241 10.72 9.27 -8.70
CA ASP A 241 10.33 7.92 -8.36
C ASP A 241 11.19 7.44 -7.20
N TYR A 242 10.57 6.82 -6.19
CA TYR A 242 11.27 6.38 -4.99
C TYR A 242 10.79 5.00 -4.56
N ILE A 243 11.72 4.11 -4.25
CA ILE A 243 11.44 2.86 -3.57
C ILE A 243 11.21 3.13 -2.09
N LEU A 244 10.05 2.71 -1.59
CA LEU A 244 9.72 2.70 -0.17
C LEU A 244 9.64 1.24 0.29
N ALA A 245 10.69 0.80 1.00
CA ALA A 245 10.94 -0.59 1.39
C ALA A 245 11.70 -0.66 2.71
N GLY A 246 11.62 -1.79 3.41
CA GLY A 246 12.44 -2.06 4.58
C GLY A 246 13.92 -2.21 4.24
N GLY A 247 14.20 -2.75 3.07
CA GLY A 247 15.54 -3.05 2.57
C GLY A 247 16.08 -4.41 3.04
N VAL A 248 15.21 -5.24 3.64
CA VAL A 248 15.58 -6.55 4.16
C VAL A 248 14.53 -7.59 3.77
N GLY A 249 14.96 -8.61 3.04
CA GLY A 249 14.11 -9.76 2.72
C GLY A 249 13.93 -10.66 3.93
N ARG A 250 12.68 -11.06 4.19
CA ARG A 250 12.30 -12.01 5.24
C ARG A 250 11.41 -13.09 4.63
N THR A 251 11.55 -14.31 5.10
CA THR A 251 10.66 -15.41 4.70
C THR A 251 9.32 -15.33 5.42
N VAL A 252 8.27 -15.89 4.82
CA VAL A 252 6.99 -16.09 5.50
C VAL A 252 7.16 -16.94 6.76
N GLN A 253 8.13 -17.87 6.76
CA GLN A 253 8.49 -18.68 7.93
C GLN A 253 9.01 -17.80 9.08
N GLU A 254 9.90 -16.84 8.82
CA GLU A 254 10.38 -15.91 9.86
C GLU A 254 9.23 -15.07 10.43
N PHE A 255 8.27 -14.64 9.59
CA PHE A 255 7.08 -13.92 10.06
C PHE A 255 6.22 -14.81 10.97
N LEU A 256 6.02 -16.06 10.58
CA LEU A 256 5.28 -17.05 11.34
C LEU A 256 5.93 -17.30 12.72
N GLU A 257 7.23 -17.55 12.75
CA GLU A 257 7.99 -17.79 13.97
C GLU A 257 7.94 -16.60 14.92
N ALA A 258 8.11 -15.38 14.40
CA ALA A 258 8.00 -14.16 15.19
C ALA A 258 6.60 -13.98 15.79
N ALA A 259 5.54 -14.23 15.02
CA ALA A 259 4.16 -14.10 15.49
C ALA A 259 3.82 -15.12 16.59
N PHE A 260 4.24 -16.38 16.41
CA PHE A 260 3.98 -17.43 17.39
C PHE A 260 4.84 -17.28 18.65
N ALA A 261 6.10 -16.86 18.50
CA ALA A 261 6.96 -16.55 19.65
C ALA A 261 6.38 -15.43 20.52
N HIS A 262 5.81 -14.38 19.88
CA HIS A 262 5.19 -13.26 20.60
C HIS A 262 4.05 -13.70 21.53
N VAL A 263 3.28 -14.70 21.14
CA VAL A 263 2.20 -15.26 21.98
C VAL A 263 2.62 -16.47 22.83
N GLY A 264 3.89 -16.88 22.75
CA GLY A 264 4.44 -18.01 23.53
C GLY A 264 3.94 -19.36 23.06
N LEU A 265 3.73 -19.54 21.76
CA LEU A 265 3.30 -20.79 21.11
C LEU A 265 4.41 -21.36 20.21
N ASP A 266 4.37 -22.67 20.02
CA ASP A 266 5.24 -23.38 19.07
C ASP A 266 4.49 -23.59 17.74
N PRO A 267 4.91 -22.95 16.62
CA PRO A 267 4.22 -23.10 15.35
C PRO A 267 4.17 -24.54 14.84
N ALA A 268 5.15 -25.39 15.17
CA ALA A 268 5.18 -26.79 14.73
C ALA A 268 3.97 -27.61 15.23
N ARG A 269 3.31 -27.16 16.30
CA ARG A 269 2.13 -27.83 16.85
C ARG A 269 0.82 -27.41 16.20
N HIS A 270 0.80 -26.28 15.52
CA HIS A 270 -0.43 -25.62 15.10
C HIS A 270 -0.49 -25.34 13.59
N VAL A 271 0.65 -25.34 12.90
CA VAL A 271 0.69 -24.95 11.50
C VAL A 271 0.76 -26.17 10.58
N ARG A 272 -0.08 -26.18 9.57
CA ARG A 272 -0.07 -27.20 8.49
C ARG A 272 0.12 -26.52 7.15
N THR A 273 0.89 -27.15 6.27
CA THR A 273 1.05 -26.73 4.89
C THR A 273 0.01 -27.40 4.00
N ASP A 274 -0.70 -26.61 3.21
CA ASP A 274 -1.59 -27.10 2.14
C ASP A 274 -0.87 -26.98 0.79
N PRO A 275 -0.57 -28.12 0.13
CA PRO A 275 0.10 -28.11 -1.17
C PRO A 275 -0.69 -27.39 -2.27
N SER A 276 -2.02 -27.27 -2.17
CA SER A 276 -2.85 -26.57 -3.16
C SER A 276 -2.63 -25.05 -3.14
N LEU A 277 -2.06 -24.51 -2.05
CA LEU A 277 -1.76 -23.10 -1.88
C LEU A 277 -0.31 -22.74 -2.27
N LEU A 278 0.49 -23.71 -2.73
CA LEU A 278 1.85 -23.46 -3.17
C LEU A 278 1.86 -22.65 -4.47
N ARG A 279 2.76 -21.66 -4.54
CA ARG A 279 3.04 -20.91 -5.75
C ARG A 279 4.34 -21.41 -6.37
N GLY A 280 4.51 -21.21 -7.67
CA GLY A 280 5.78 -21.54 -8.32
C GLY A 280 6.93 -20.71 -7.74
N PRO A 281 8.19 -21.20 -7.86
CA PRO A 281 9.34 -20.53 -7.29
C PRO A 281 9.55 -19.14 -7.89
N GLU A 282 9.89 -18.19 -7.05
CA GLU A 282 10.34 -16.86 -7.45
C GLU A 282 11.85 -16.93 -7.76
N GLN A 283 12.25 -16.40 -8.90
CA GLN A 283 13.66 -16.46 -9.30
C GLN A 283 14.50 -15.41 -8.55
N THR A 284 13.90 -14.24 -8.27
CA THR A 284 14.61 -13.13 -7.64
C THR A 284 13.79 -12.63 -6.45
N PRO A 285 14.35 -12.62 -5.23
CA PRO A 285 13.65 -12.09 -4.06
C PRO A 285 13.24 -10.63 -4.25
N PRO A 286 11.97 -10.26 -4.00
CA PRO A 286 11.50 -8.88 -4.08
C PRO A 286 11.95 -8.10 -2.84
N VAL A 287 13.18 -7.58 -2.87
CA VAL A 287 13.78 -6.73 -1.83
C VAL A 287 14.13 -5.39 -2.46
N GLY A 288 13.71 -4.29 -1.84
CA GLY A 288 13.95 -2.94 -2.36
C GLY A 288 15.17 -2.27 -1.74
N ASP A 289 15.91 -1.47 -2.51
CA ASP A 289 16.93 -0.57 -1.98
C ASP A 289 16.31 0.82 -1.73
N PRO A 290 15.97 1.21 -0.47
CA PRO A 290 15.44 2.53 -0.17
C PRO A 290 16.53 3.61 -0.07
N GLY A 291 17.70 3.39 -0.61
CA GLY A 291 18.86 4.29 -0.51
C GLY A 291 18.55 5.69 -0.97
N ARG A 292 17.86 5.85 -2.09
CA ARG A 292 17.43 7.14 -2.63
C ARG A 292 16.45 7.86 -1.70
N ALA A 293 15.42 7.17 -1.21
CA ALA A 293 14.45 7.75 -0.27
C ALA A 293 15.13 8.17 1.05
N ARG A 294 16.12 7.40 1.53
CA ARG A 294 16.92 7.76 2.71
C ARG A 294 17.77 9.00 2.49
N ALA A 295 18.39 9.11 1.32
CA ALA A 295 19.32 10.22 1.02
C ALA A 295 18.57 11.53 0.71
N GLU A 296 17.55 11.49 -0.14
CA GLU A 296 16.88 12.68 -0.65
C GLU A 296 15.69 13.12 0.23
N LEU A 297 14.95 12.16 0.81
CA LEU A 297 13.75 12.44 1.61
C LEU A 297 13.98 12.32 3.13
N ALA A 298 15.15 11.90 3.56
CA ALA A 298 15.46 11.53 4.96
C ALA A 298 14.46 10.49 5.53
N TRP A 299 13.84 9.71 4.64
CA TRP A 299 12.87 8.69 5.03
C TRP A 299 13.57 7.46 5.65
N ARG A 300 13.01 6.93 6.73
CA ARG A 300 13.47 5.68 7.38
C ARG A 300 12.27 4.96 7.99
N PRO A 301 12.24 3.61 7.99
CA PRO A 301 11.28 2.85 8.80
C PRO A 301 11.38 3.23 10.28
N THR A 302 10.24 3.26 10.98
CA THR A 302 10.18 3.53 12.43
C THR A 302 10.09 2.27 13.25
N LEU A 303 9.57 1.18 12.69
CA LEU A 303 9.46 -0.12 13.36
C LEU A 303 10.47 -1.12 12.80
N THR A 304 11.00 -1.97 13.68
CA THR A 304 11.69 -3.20 13.27
C THR A 304 10.67 -4.23 12.77
N PHE A 305 11.17 -5.29 12.13
CA PHE A 305 10.31 -6.40 11.69
C PHE A 305 9.57 -7.04 12.86
N GLU A 306 10.25 -7.29 13.96
CA GLU A 306 9.70 -7.91 15.17
C GLU A 306 8.62 -7.01 15.82
N GLN A 307 8.85 -5.70 15.86
CA GLN A 307 7.88 -4.73 16.36
C GLN A 307 6.62 -4.66 15.47
N LEU A 308 6.79 -4.73 14.14
CA LEU A 308 5.67 -4.80 13.20
C LEU A 308 4.82 -6.05 13.45
N VAL A 309 5.46 -7.23 13.55
CA VAL A 309 4.77 -8.50 13.81
C VAL A 309 4.04 -8.45 15.15
N ALA A 310 4.71 -8.03 16.21
CA ALA A 310 4.13 -7.90 17.54
C ALA A 310 2.89 -6.99 17.53
N ARG A 311 3.00 -5.81 16.91
CA ARG A 311 1.87 -4.86 16.77
C ARG A 311 0.65 -5.49 16.08
N MET A 312 0.87 -6.24 15.00
CA MET A 312 -0.22 -6.91 14.29
C MET A 312 -0.89 -7.98 15.15
N VAL A 313 -0.09 -8.78 15.86
CA VAL A 313 -0.60 -9.85 16.75
C VAL A 313 -1.37 -9.26 17.95
N ASP A 314 -0.85 -8.19 18.57
CA ASP A 314 -1.51 -7.52 19.70
C ASP A 314 -2.85 -6.92 19.29
N ALA A 315 -2.93 -6.31 18.11
CA ALA A 315 -4.18 -5.80 17.56
C ALA A 315 -5.21 -6.91 17.31
N ASP A 316 -4.77 -8.06 16.77
CA ASP A 316 -5.64 -9.21 16.56
C ASP A 316 -6.10 -9.85 17.90
N LEU A 317 -5.23 -9.91 18.89
CA LEU A 317 -5.59 -10.36 20.25
C LEU A 317 -6.66 -9.46 20.87
N ALA A 318 -6.49 -8.14 20.75
CA ALA A 318 -7.46 -7.17 21.26
C ALA A 318 -8.82 -7.31 20.54
N GLU A 319 -8.81 -7.36 19.21
CA GLU A 319 -10.03 -7.53 18.40
C GLU A 319 -10.77 -8.83 18.76
N LEU A 320 -10.07 -9.97 18.78
CA LEU A 320 -10.67 -11.28 19.00
C LEU A 320 -11.11 -11.51 20.45
N SER A 321 -10.48 -10.83 21.42
CA SER A 321 -10.90 -10.89 22.83
C SER A 321 -12.01 -9.89 23.19
N GLY A 322 -12.46 -9.07 22.25
CA GLY A 322 -13.44 -8.00 22.49
C GLY A 322 -12.91 -6.86 23.36
N ARG A 323 -11.59 -6.72 23.50
CA ARG A 323 -10.95 -5.63 24.24
C ARG A 323 -10.63 -4.48 23.29
N PRO A 324 -10.70 -3.21 23.73
CA PRO A 324 -10.20 -2.12 22.89
C PRO A 324 -8.69 -2.31 22.65
N ALA A 325 -8.24 -2.08 21.42
CA ALA A 325 -6.82 -2.06 21.12
C ALA A 325 -6.12 -1.01 22.00
N ALA A 326 -4.95 -1.32 22.51
CA ALA A 326 -4.14 -0.34 23.22
C ALA A 326 -3.84 0.84 22.29
N ALA A 327 -3.98 2.06 22.81
CA ALA A 327 -3.58 3.25 22.06
C ALA A 327 -2.07 3.14 21.75
N PRO A 328 -1.62 3.52 20.55
CA PRO A 328 -0.19 3.58 20.24
C PRO A 328 0.47 4.64 21.15
N GLU A 329 1.54 4.26 21.84
CA GLU A 329 2.43 5.19 22.52
C GLU A 329 3.20 6.08 21.54
#